data_7681116135a901bcfb1de1bd788307f9
#
_entry.id   7681116135a901bcfb1de1bd788307f9
#
_cell.length_a   1.000
_cell.length_b   1.000
_cell.length_c   1.000
_cell.angle_alpha   90.00
_cell.angle_beta   90.00
_cell.angle_gamma   90.00
#
_symmetry.space_group_name_H-M   'P 1'
#
loop_
_entity.id
_entity.type
_entity.pdbx_description
1 polymer ?
#
loop_
_entity_poly.entity_id
_entity_poly.type
_entity_poly.pdbx_seq_one_letter_code
_entity_poly.pdbx_strand_id
1 'polypeptide(L)'
;VAMRDAAHQLNNELGGGPLVVGVAVHEKLLRLTCAFAVLCGSIKSGRLVIEQRHLDFAVEFLKMTLNKPSLGYGDYIREFKRAQQKRIDNMNFVRVLITAHPAIKALLSSSSFRGFQFQEILGLDKDESSKIMSDLITRGLLRPGANACYIPDKVLMEISKEMEV
;
A
#
# COMPACT_ATOMS: atom_id res chain seq x y z
N VAL A 1 -19.71 -16.35 11.56
CA VAL A 1 -18.51 -15.99 12.33
C VAL A 1 -17.30 -16.68 11.70
N ALA A 2 -17.16 -18.00 11.77
CA ALA A 2 -15.98 -18.75 11.31
C ALA A 2 -15.53 -18.42 9.85
N MET A 3 -16.45 -18.26 8.92
CA MET A 3 -16.13 -17.96 7.53
C MET A 3 -15.59 -16.53 7.34
N ARG A 4 -16.11 -15.58 8.13
CA ARG A 4 -15.61 -14.19 8.13
C ARG A 4 -14.19 -14.13 8.69
N ASP A 5 -13.95 -14.85 9.78
CA ASP A 5 -12.63 -14.90 10.43
C ASP A 5 -11.62 -15.57 9.49
N ALA A 6 -11.98 -16.67 8.84
CA ALA A 6 -11.17 -17.34 7.82
C ALA A 6 -10.85 -16.41 6.63
N ALA A 7 -11.81 -15.59 6.17
CA ALA A 7 -11.59 -14.62 5.11
C ALA A 7 -10.61 -13.53 5.53
N HIS A 8 -10.72 -13.00 6.76
CA HIS A 8 -9.79 -12.03 7.30
C HIS A 8 -8.38 -12.61 7.47
N GLN A 9 -8.29 -13.81 8.02
CA GLN A 9 -7.01 -14.50 8.18
C GLN A 9 -6.33 -14.72 6.82
N LEU A 10 -7.05 -15.24 5.84
CA LEU A 10 -6.54 -15.45 4.49
C LEU A 10 -6.05 -14.15 3.85
N ASN A 11 -6.80 -13.05 4.02
CA ASN A 11 -6.39 -11.74 3.52
C ASN A 11 -5.09 -11.26 4.19
N ASN A 12 -4.95 -11.43 5.49
CA ASN A 12 -3.75 -11.02 6.23
C ASN A 12 -2.52 -11.87 5.83
N GLU A 13 -2.69 -13.19 5.71
CA GLU A 13 -1.63 -14.11 5.30
C GLU A 13 -1.15 -13.85 3.87
N LEU A 14 -2.07 -13.52 2.95
CA LEU A 14 -1.76 -13.16 1.56
C LEU A 14 -1.31 -11.70 1.39
N GLY A 15 -1.07 -10.98 2.49
CA GLY A 15 -0.42 -9.68 2.47
C GLY A 15 -1.33 -8.45 2.42
N GLY A 16 -2.65 -8.62 2.60
CA GLY A 16 -3.58 -7.51 2.81
C GLY A 16 -3.83 -6.62 1.58
N GLY A 17 -3.32 -7.00 0.40
CA GLY A 17 -3.52 -6.22 -0.82
C GLY A 17 -4.97 -6.28 -1.33
N PRO A 18 -5.60 -5.15 -1.66
CA PRO A 18 -7.03 -5.11 -2.03
C PRO A 18 -7.35 -5.90 -3.30
N LEU A 19 -6.37 -6.13 -4.18
CA LEU A 19 -6.57 -6.87 -5.43
C LEU A 19 -6.41 -8.38 -5.29
N VAL A 20 -5.71 -8.87 -4.26
CA VAL A 20 -5.41 -10.30 -4.12
C VAL A 20 -6.59 -11.06 -3.55
N VAL A 21 -7.25 -10.51 -2.56
CA VAL A 21 -8.31 -11.21 -1.84
C VAL A 21 -9.67 -10.53 -2.00
N GLY A 22 -9.68 -9.21 -2.23
CA GLY A 22 -10.86 -8.43 -2.59
C GLY A 22 -12.11 -8.62 -1.70
N VAL A 23 -13.11 -7.81 -1.94
CA VAL A 23 -14.41 -7.87 -1.23
C VAL A 23 -15.10 -9.24 -1.41
N ALA A 24 -14.81 -9.94 -2.51
CA ALA A 24 -15.43 -11.21 -2.87
C ALA A 24 -14.79 -12.47 -2.24
N VAL A 25 -13.77 -12.34 -1.37
CA VAL A 25 -13.13 -13.53 -0.79
C VAL A 25 -14.11 -14.35 0.08
N HIS A 26 -14.95 -13.67 0.81
CA HIS A 26 -16.00 -14.32 1.61
C HIS A 26 -16.94 -15.14 0.74
N GLU A 27 -17.38 -14.61 -0.40
CA GLU A 27 -18.23 -15.35 -1.36
C GLU A 27 -17.48 -16.50 -2.00
N LYS A 28 -16.20 -16.33 -2.35
CA LYS A 28 -15.39 -17.42 -2.91
C LYS A 28 -15.22 -18.55 -1.90
N LEU A 29 -14.92 -18.22 -0.64
CA LEU A 29 -14.84 -19.21 0.43
C LEU A 29 -16.17 -19.93 0.62
N LEU A 30 -17.29 -19.21 0.66
CA LEU A 30 -18.60 -19.81 0.78
C LEU A 30 -18.88 -20.81 -0.35
N ARG A 31 -18.68 -20.39 -1.60
CA ARG A 31 -18.92 -21.24 -2.78
C ARG A 31 -18.03 -22.49 -2.78
N LEU A 32 -16.74 -22.33 -2.45
CA LEU A 32 -15.80 -23.46 -2.37
C LEU A 32 -16.14 -24.39 -1.22
N THR A 33 -16.48 -23.87 -0.05
CA THR A 33 -16.89 -24.67 1.10
C THR A 33 -18.13 -25.51 0.80
N CYS A 34 -19.14 -24.92 0.14
CA CYS A 34 -20.31 -25.65 -0.33
C CYS A 34 -19.95 -26.73 -1.36
N ALA A 35 -19.10 -26.40 -2.34
CA ALA A 35 -18.65 -27.34 -3.34
C ALA A 35 -17.90 -28.54 -2.70
N PHE A 36 -17.01 -28.28 -1.75
CA PHE A 36 -16.32 -29.36 -1.03
C PHE A 36 -17.28 -30.21 -0.19
N ALA A 37 -18.27 -29.60 0.46
CA ALA A 37 -19.28 -30.35 1.20
C ALA A 37 -20.10 -31.28 0.27
N VAL A 38 -20.43 -30.83 -0.93
CA VAL A 38 -21.08 -31.66 -1.97
C VAL A 38 -20.17 -32.80 -2.42
N LEU A 39 -18.91 -32.51 -2.75
CA LEU A 39 -17.93 -33.51 -3.20
C LEU A 39 -17.67 -34.58 -2.13
N CYS A 40 -17.71 -34.21 -0.85
CA CYS A 40 -17.57 -35.13 0.26
C CYS A 40 -18.86 -35.89 0.58
N GLY A 41 -19.95 -35.70 -0.16
CA GLY A 41 -21.23 -36.34 0.12
C GLY A 41 -21.82 -35.95 1.48
N SER A 42 -21.53 -34.79 2.01
CA SER A 42 -21.99 -34.33 3.32
C SER A 42 -23.45 -33.93 3.31
N ILE A 43 -24.33 -34.91 3.04
CA ILE A 43 -25.78 -34.74 2.99
C ILE A 43 -26.41 -35.53 4.15
N LYS A 44 -27.17 -34.84 5.01
CA LYS A 44 -27.95 -35.44 6.08
C LYS A 44 -29.42 -35.06 5.92
N SER A 45 -30.29 -36.03 5.88
CA SER A 45 -31.75 -35.82 5.72
C SER A 45 -32.09 -34.91 4.52
N GLY A 46 -31.44 -35.13 3.38
CA GLY A 46 -31.67 -34.35 2.15
C GLY A 46 -31.14 -32.91 2.17
N ARG A 47 -30.38 -32.52 3.21
CA ARG A 47 -29.81 -31.20 3.34
C ARG A 47 -28.28 -31.27 3.33
N LEU A 48 -27.66 -30.30 2.67
CA LEU A 48 -26.22 -30.15 2.68
C LEU A 48 -25.76 -29.69 4.09
N VAL A 49 -24.80 -30.43 4.66
CA VAL A 49 -24.21 -30.12 5.98
C VAL A 49 -22.80 -29.62 5.77
N ILE A 50 -22.59 -28.37 6.11
CA ILE A 50 -21.26 -27.75 6.07
C ILE A 50 -20.61 -27.94 7.43
N GLU A 51 -19.44 -28.58 7.44
CA GLU A 51 -18.62 -28.82 8.62
C GLU A 51 -17.34 -27.99 8.52
N GLN A 52 -16.65 -27.77 9.66
CA GLN A 52 -15.40 -26.99 9.71
C GLN A 52 -14.36 -27.49 8.70
N ARG A 53 -14.21 -28.81 8.56
CA ARG A 53 -13.27 -29.40 7.60
C ARG A 53 -13.45 -28.92 6.16
N HIS A 54 -14.69 -28.63 5.72
CA HIS A 54 -14.94 -28.13 4.37
C HIS A 54 -14.45 -26.70 4.20
N LEU A 55 -14.55 -25.88 5.26
CA LEU A 55 -13.99 -24.53 5.28
C LEU A 55 -12.45 -24.56 5.27
N ASP A 56 -11.86 -25.43 6.09
CA ASP A 56 -10.41 -25.59 6.15
C ASP A 56 -9.83 -26.01 4.80
N PHE A 57 -10.48 -26.95 4.12
CA PHE A 57 -10.14 -27.34 2.74
C PHE A 57 -10.23 -26.18 1.76
N ALA A 58 -11.29 -25.36 1.84
CA ALA A 58 -11.46 -24.21 0.96
C ALA A 58 -10.37 -23.16 1.19
N VAL A 59 -9.99 -22.92 2.44
CA VAL A 59 -8.90 -22.00 2.80
C VAL A 59 -7.57 -22.50 2.24
N GLU A 60 -7.22 -23.76 2.49
CA GLU A 60 -5.97 -24.34 1.99
C GLU A 60 -5.90 -24.36 0.47
N PHE A 61 -7.00 -24.71 -0.21
CA PHE A 61 -7.09 -24.68 -1.66
C PHE A 61 -6.83 -23.28 -2.22
N LEU A 62 -7.42 -22.24 -1.61
CA LEU A 62 -7.17 -20.86 -2.01
C LEU A 62 -5.73 -20.45 -1.74
N LYS A 63 -5.16 -20.78 -0.58
CA LYS A 63 -3.75 -20.51 -0.27
C LYS A 63 -2.83 -21.15 -1.30
N MET A 64 -3.00 -22.43 -1.56
CA MET A 64 -2.20 -23.15 -2.56
C MET A 64 -2.33 -22.55 -3.96
N THR A 65 -3.54 -22.14 -4.34
CA THR A 65 -3.80 -21.56 -5.65
C THR A 65 -3.19 -20.19 -5.80
N LEU A 66 -3.42 -19.30 -4.83
CA LEU A 66 -2.94 -17.92 -4.88
C LEU A 66 -1.42 -17.80 -4.69
N ASN A 67 -0.80 -18.75 -4.00
CA ASN A 67 0.65 -18.78 -3.83
C ASN A 67 1.42 -19.39 -5.02
N LYS A 68 0.72 -19.85 -6.07
CA LYS A 68 1.41 -20.36 -7.26
C LYS A 68 2.18 -19.24 -7.96
N PRO A 69 3.49 -19.42 -8.24
CA PRO A 69 4.30 -18.42 -8.95
C PRO A 69 3.71 -18.02 -10.31
N SER A 70 3.08 -18.97 -11.00
CA SER A 70 2.45 -18.73 -12.32
C SER A 70 1.31 -17.72 -12.31
N LEU A 71 0.73 -17.42 -11.15
CA LEU A 71 -0.33 -16.42 -11.00
C LEU A 71 0.20 -15.02 -10.69
N GLY A 72 1.50 -14.86 -10.37
CA GLY A 72 2.15 -13.59 -10.11
C GLY A 72 1.70 -12.87 -8.82
N TYR A 73 0.81 -13.46 -8.03
CA TYR A 73 0.30 -12.79 -6.82
C TYR A 73 1.38 -12.54 -5.77
N GLY A 74 2.35 -13.44 -5.63
CA GLY A 74 3.47 -13.25 -4.70
C GLY A 74 4.35 -12.05 -5.06
N ASP A 75 4.59 -11.82 -6.35
CA ASP A 75 5.34 -10.66 -6.84
C ASP A 75 4.54 -9.38 -6.62
N TYR A 76 3.27 -9.38 -6.99
CA TYR A 76 2.37 -8.25 -6.75
C TYR A 76 2.33 -7.85 -5.26
N ILE A 77 2.20 -8.79 -4.33
CA ILE A 77 2.17 -8.52 -2.90
C ILE A 77 3.50 -7.90 -2.44
N ARG A 78 4.64 -8.42 -2.92
CA ARG A 78 5.95 -7.86 -2.60
C ARG A 78 6.10 -6.42 -3.08
N GLU A 79 5.69 -6.14 -4.31
CA GLU A 79 5.72 -4.79 -4.87
C GLU A 79 4.77 -3.84 -4.13
N PHE A 80 3.57 -4.30 -3.82
CA PHE A 80 2.60 -3.52 -3.05
C PHE A 80 3.13 -3.16 -1.66
N LYS A 81 3.70 -4.11 -0.93
CA LYS A 81 4.32 -3.85 0.38
C LYS A 81 5.49 -2.88 0.28
N ARG A 82 6.34 -3.03 -0.74
CA ARG A 82 7.45 -2.09 -0.98
C ARG A 82 6.95 -0.68 -1.28
N ALA A 83 5.90 -0.55 -2.10
CA ALA A 83 5.31 0.74 -2.41
C ALA A 83 4.68 1.39 -1.17
N GLN A 84 3.97 0.62 -0.33
CA GLN A 84 3.44 1.11 0.94
C GLN A 84 4.56 1.56 1.89
N GLN A 85 5.61 0.76 2.06
CA GLN A 85 6.74 1.12 2.93
C GLN A 85 7.41 2.40 2.44
N LYS A 86 7.67 2.50 1.13
CA LYS A 86 8.22 3.72 0.52
C LYS A 86 7.34 4.94 0.78
N ARG A 87 6.01 4.80 0.71
CA ARG A 87 5.08 5.90 1.02
C ARG A 87 5.19 6.34 2.49
N ILE A 88 5.23 5.39 3.42
CA ILE A 88 5.40 5.66 4.86
C ILE A 88 6.72 6.38 5.12
N ASP A 89 7.81 5.91 4.54
CA ASP A 89 9.14 6.50 4.69
C ASP A 89 9.19 7.93 4.13
N ASN A 90 8.53 8.17 2.99
CA ASN A 90 8.40 9.48 2.41
C ASN A 90 7.54 10.42 3.28
N MET A 91 6.42 9.94 3.81
CA MET A 91 5.58 10.73 4.73
C MET A 91 6.36 11.14 5.98
N ASN A 92 7.11 10.22 6.59
CA ASN A 92 7.92 10.50 7.77
C ASN A 92 9.03 11.52 7.46
N PHE A 93 9.70 11.37 6.32
CA PHE A 93 10.73 12.30 5.89
C PHE A 93 10.17 13.73 5.70
N VAL A 94 9.06 13.86 4.97
CA VAL A 94 8.42 15.17 4.73
C VAL A 94 7.90 15.77 6.04
N ARG A 95 7.35 14.95 6.95
CA ARG A 95 6.90 15.39 8.27
C ARG A 95 8.05 16.01 9.07
N VAL A 96 9.17 15.31 9.17
CA VAL A 96 10.37 15.80 9.86
C VAL A 96 10.84 17.11 9.25
N LEU A 97 10.89 17.17 7.91
CA LEU A 97 11.33 18.37 7.19
C LEU A 97 10.40 19.57 7.44
N ILE A 98 9.09 19.41 7.39
CA ILE A 98 8.12 20.48 7.66
C ILE A 98 8.14 20.87 9.14
N THR A 99 8.33 19.92 10.06
CA THR A 99 8.43 20.23 11.49
C THR A 99 9.67 21.05 11.81
N ALA A 100 10.81 20.73 11.18
CA ALA A 100 12.05 21.50 11.33
C ALA A 100 11.98 22.88 10.65
N HIS A 101 11.29 22.98 9.52
CA HIS A 101 11.22 24.17 8.69
C HIS A 101 9.78 24.43 8.21
N PRO A 102 8.88 24.95 9.04
CA PRO A 102 7.44 25.11 8.70
C PRO A 102 7.20 25.92 7.42
N ALA A 103 8.03 26.91 7.15
CA ALA A 103 7.93 27.77 5.95
C ALA A 103 8.10 27.00 4.63
N ILE A 104 8.75 25.82 4.66
CA ILE A 104 8.97 25.01 3.47
C ILE A 104 7.66 24.43 2.91
N LYS A 105 6.66 24.27 3.75
CA LYS A 105 5.35 23.73 3.35
C LYS A 105 4.71 24.51 2.20
N ALA A 106 4.77 25.84 2.29
CA ALA A 106 4.24 26.71 1.23
C ALA A 106 4.97 26.48 -0.10
N LEU A 107 6.28 26.27 -0.05
CA LEU A 107 7.09 25.99 -1.24
C LEU A 107 6.80 24.61 -1.84
N LEU A 108 6.69 23.59 -1.00
CA LEU A 108 6.38 22.21 -1.43
C LEU A 108 4.95 22.07 -1.98
N SER A 109 4.04 22.97 -1.61
CA SER A 109 2.68 23.05 -2.13
C SER A 109 2.56 23.88 -3.41
N SER A 110 3.62 24.57 -3.83
CA SER A 110 3.64 25.37 -5.05
C SER A 110 3.77 24.51 -6.30
N SER A 111 3.38 25.04 -7.45
CA SER A 111 3.49 24.32 -8.74
C SER A 111 4.95 24.11 -9.18
N SER A 112 5.83 25.01 -8.80
CA SER A 112 7.28 24.92 -9.02
C SER A 112 8.02 25.98 -8.20
N PHE A 113 9.30 25.75 -7.93
CA PHE A 113 10.16 26.70 -7.23
C PHE A 113 11.60 26.61 -7.73
N ARG A 114 12.40 27.61 -7.44
CA ARG A 114 13.83 27.64 -7.75
C ARG A 114 14.67 27.23 -6.55
N GLY A 115 15.84 26.64 -6.80
CA GLY A 115 16.74 26.17 -5.73
C GLY A 115 17.14 27.22 -4.72
N PHE A 116 17.32 28.47 -5.14
CA PHE A 116 17.64 29.56 -4.22
C PHE A 116 16.50 29.90 -3.25
N GLN A 117 15.24 29.80 -3.68
CA GLN A 117 14.07 29.99 -2.81
C GLN A 117 14.02 28.93 -1.71
N PHE A 118 14.40 27.70 -2.06
CA PHE A 118 14.47 26.60 -1.10
C PHE A 118 15.56 26.86 -0.05
N GLN A 119 16.72 27.31 -0.49
CA GLN A 119 17.83 27.66 0.39
C GLN A 119 17.49 28.84 1.34
N GLU A 120 16.87 29.88 0.79
CA GLU A 120 16.45 31.06 1.55
C GLU A 120 15.43 30.72 2.65
N ILE A 121 14.43 29.91 2.32
CA ILE A 121 13.38 29.51 3.27
C ILE A 121 13.91 28.58 4.36
N LEU A 122 14.83 27.69 4.04
CA LEU A 122 15.45 26.81 5.03
C LEU A 122 16.42 27.56 5.95
N GLY A 123 16.99 28.68 5.50
CA GLY A 123 18.06 29.41 6.24
C GLY A 123 19.33 28.56 6.42
N LEU A 124 19.50 27.51 5.59
CA LEU A 124 20.64 26.62 5.62
C LEU A 124 21.74 27.08 4.65
N ASP A 125 22.92 26.51 4.84
CA ASP A 125 23.98 26.71 3.86
C ASP A 125 23.66 26.00 2.53
N LYS A 126 24.47 26.29 1.50
CA LYS A 126 24.27 25.75 0.16
C LYS A 126 24.43 24.24 0.12
N ASP A 127 25.31 23.67 0.90
CA ASP A 127 25.64 22.26 0.87
C ASP A 127 24.54 21.42 1.57
N GLU A 128 24.03 21.90 2.70
CA GLU A 128 22.96 21.29 3.43
C GLU A 128 21.62 21.34 2.65
N SER A 129 21.31 22.52 2.08
CA SER A 129 20.10 22.65 1.25
C SER A 129 20.16 21.77 -0.01
N SER A 130 21.36 21.63 -0.61
CA SER A 130 21.58 20.75 -1.76
C SER A 130 21.42 19.27 -1.41
N LYS A 131 21.83 18.84 -0.22
CA LYS A 131 21.62 17.47 0.27
C LYS A 131 20.12 17.17 0.41
N ILE A 132 19.38 18.04 1.07
CA ILE A 132 17.93 17.87 1.26
C ILE A 132 17.22 17.80 -0.10
N MET A 133 17.58 18.68 -1.04
CA MET A 133 17.03 18.65 -2.40
C MET A 133 17.37 17.34 -3.13
N SER A 134 18.61 16.88 -3.03
CA SER A 134 19.03 15.60 -3.60
C SER A 134 18.24 14.43 -3.02
N ASP A 135 18.00 14.43 -1.72
CA ASP A 135 17.18 13.41 -1.05
C ASP A 135 15.73 13.42 -1.53
N LEU A 136 15.14 14.61 -1.68
CA LEU A 136 13.79 14.76 -2.23
C LEU A 136 13.70 14.23 -3.67
N ILE A 137 14.71 14.51 -4.51
CA ILE A 137 14.79 14.01 -5.88
C ILE A 137 14.95 12.48 -5.90
N THR A 138 15.88 11.95 -5.11
CA THR A 138 16.14 10.50 -5.04
C THR A 138 14.93 9.71 -4.57
N ARG A 139 14.16 10.28 -3.66
CA ARG A 139 12.88 9.72 -3.19
C ARG A 139 11.76 9.82 -4.25
N GLY A 140 11.96 10.60 -5.31
CA GLY A 140 10.96 10.87 -6.35
C GLY A 140 9.88 11.87 -5.90
N LEU A 141 10.17 12.68 -4.89
CA LEU A 141 9.27 13.72 -4.37
C LEU A 141 9.41 15.04 -5.12
N LEU A 142 10.57 15.28 -5.73
CA LEU A 142 10.85 16.43 -6.60
C LEU A 142 11.35 15.96 -7.96
N ARG A 143 11.00 16.70 -8.99
CA ARG A 143 11.54 16.53 -10.35
C ARG A 143 12.24 17.79 -10.80
N PRO A 144 13.43 17.68 -11.42
CA PRO A 144 14.04 18.82 -12.07
C PRO A 144 13.19 19.25 -13.28
N GLY A 145 12.90 20.53 -13.36
CA GLY A 145 12.20 21.18 -14.46
C GLY A 145 13.12 22.05 -15.30
N ALA A 146 12.55 22.79 -16.25
CA ALA A 146 13.29 23.75 -17.06
C ALA A 146 13.76 24.96 -16.22
N ASN A 147 14.82 25.66 -16.67
CA ASN A 147 15.33 26.91 -16.07
C ASN A 147 15.72 26.79 -14.58
N ALA A 148 16.35 25.69 -14.19
CA ALA A 148 16.73 25.40 -12.80
C ALA A 148 15.57 25.46 -11.80
N CYS A 149 14.36 25.16 -12.25
CA CYS A 149 13.20 25.00 -11.40
C CYS A 149 13.05 23.54 -10.96
N TYR A 150 12.38 23.35 -9.83
CA TYR A 150 12.00 22.05 -9.28
C TYR A 150 10.49 21.99 -9.19
N ILE A 151 9.93 20.85 -9.56
CA ILE A 151 8.50 20.60 -9.62
C ILE A 151 8.18 19.55 -8.55
N PRO A 152 7.38 19.87 -7.52
CA PRO A 152 6.89 18.88 -6.56
C PRO A 152 6.10 17.80 -7.24
N ASP A 153 6.34 16.54 -6.87
CA ASP A 153 5.52 15.43 -7.36
C ASP A 153 4.15 15.42 -6.68
N LYS A 154 3.16 14.79 -7.35
CA LYS A 154 1.80 14.66 -6.80
C LYS A 154 1.79 14.02 -5.41
N VAL A 155 2.66 13.03 -5.18
CA VAL A 155 2.80 12.36 -3.88
C VAL A 155 3.22 13.36 -2.80
N LEU A 156 4.16 14.28 -3.08
CA LEU A 156 4.58 15.29 -2.14
C LEU A 156 3.45 16.28 -1.80
N MET A 157 2.70 16.68 -2.82
CA MET A 157 1.54 17.58 -2.64
C MET A 157 0.43 16.91 -1.81
N GLU A 158 0.18 15.61 -2.00
CA GLU A 158 -0.78 14.86 -1.20
C GLU A 158 -0.33 14.75 0.25
N ILE A 159 0.93 14.38 0.50
CA ILE A 159 1.50 14.30 1.85
C ILE A 159 1.41 15.67 2.55
N SER A 160 1.74 16.74 1.85
CA SER A 160 1.69 18.11 2.42
C SER A 160 0.27 18.51 2.81
N LYS A 161 -0.76 18.08 2.07
CA LYS A 161 -2.18 18.30 2.39
C LYS A 161 -2.65 17.46 3.57
N GLU A 162 -2.26 16.18 3.63
CA GLU A 162 -2.61 15.29 4.75
C GLU A 162 -2.10 15.81 6.11
N MET A 163 -1.10 16.69 6.09
CA MET A 163 -0.53 17.33 7.29
C MET A 163 -1.25 18.64 7.71
N GLU A 164 -2.38 18.99 7.07
CA GLU A 164 -3.18 20.19 7.40
C GLU A 164 -4.23 19.96 8.51
N VAL A 165 -4.32 18.74 9.04
CA VAL A 165 -5.28 18.37 10.09
C VAL A 165 -4.69 18.49 11.48
#